data_5ba9b8bfbbcc14814c796f774c803648
#
_entry.id   5ba9b8bfbbcc14814c796f774c803648
#
_cell.length_a   1.000
_cell.length_b   1.000
_cell.length_c   1.000
_cell.angle_alpha   90.00
_cell.angle_beta   90.00
_cell.angle_gamma   90.00
#
_symmetry.space_group_name_H-M   'P 1'
#
loop_
_entity.id
_entity.type
_entity.pdbx_description
1 polymer ?
#
loop_
_entity_poly.entity_id
_entity_poly.type
_entity_poly.pdbx_seq_one_letter_code
_entity_poly.pdbx_strand_id
1 'polypeptide(L)'
;MNLKPLLVVALAVFATSARTDPVDAAAMLSAHNQWRSEVGVAELRWSDTLQQRAEKWAAELKRGNDCKMRHSGPAENLYWAGPMKTANAKDGNGNWIWQNSLQAITATDVLNNWGSEKQWYDYASNTCSAPAGKSCGHYTQVVWRDSQEVGCAKAVCDDHSQVWVCNYAPAGNVLGQKPY
;
A
#
# COMPACT_ATOMS: atom_id res chain seq x y z
N MET A 1 65.23 10.79 -10.37
CA MET A 1 64.07 10.79 -9.41
C MET A 1 62.82 10.45 -10.21
N ASN A 2 62.37 9.19 -10.11
CA ASN A 2 61.18 8.74 -10.82
C ASN A 2 59.98 8.85 -9.90
N LEU A 3 59.08 9.81 -10.14
CA LEU A 3 57.77 9.90 -9.49
C LEU A 3 56.84 8.86 -10.13
N LYS A 4 56.35 7.88 -9.32
CA LYS A 4 55.29 6.99 -9.72
C LYS A 4 53.94 7.71 -9.56
N PRO A 5 53.03 7.65 -10.52
CA PRO A 5 51.70 8.19 -10.34
C PRO A 5 50.88 7.36 -9.35
N LEU A 6 50.28 7.99 -8.35
CA LEU A 6 49.28 7.38 -7.48
C LEU A 6 47.96 7.22 -8.28
N LEU A 7 47.56 5.98 -8.47
CA LEU A 7 46.26 5.67 -9.04
C LEU A 7 45.17 5.82 -7.94
N VAL A 8 44.38 6.88 -7.99
CA VAL A 8 43.23 7.07 -7.12
C VAL A 8 42.07 6.25 -7.70
N VAL A 9 41.80 5.11 -7.09
CA VAL A 9 40.61 4.29 -7.42
C VAL A 9 39.41 4.92 -6.71
N ALA A 10 38.58 5.62 -7.44
CA ALA A 10 37.28 6.10 -6.95
C ALA A 10 36.32 4.90 -6.84
N LEU A 11 36.02 4.47 -5.61
CA LEU A 11 34.91 3.53 -5.36
C LEU A 11 33.60 4.26 -5.62
N ALA A 12 32.95 3.93 -6.72
CA ALA A 12 31.57 4.31 -6.96
C ALA A 12 30.65 3.46 -6.04
N VAL A 13 30.12 4.09 -5.00
CA VAL A 13 29.08 3.49 -4.15
C VAL A 13 27.78 3.52 -4.94
N PHE A 14 27.44 2.41 -5.57
CA PHE A 14 26.11 2.23 -6.16
C PHE A 14 25.11 2.08 -5.00
N ALA A 15 24.35 3.14 -4.72
CA ALA A 15 23.18 3.05 -3.88
C ALA A 15 22.16 2.14 -4.59
N THR A 16 22.00 0.91 -4.10
CA THR A 16 20.91 0.03 -4.53
C THR A 16 19.61 0.63 -4.04
N SER A 17 18.92 1.34 -4.93
CA SER A 17 17.53 1.76 -4.67
C SER A 17 16.71 0.49 -4.43
N ALA A 18 16.10 0.37 -3.26
CA ALA A 18 15.14 -0.69 -3.00
C ALA A 18 14.00 -0.54 -4.03
N ARG A 19 13.94 -1.46 -5.00
CA ARG A 19 12.89 -1.46 -6.00
C ARG A 19 11.56 -1.78 -5.31
N THR A 20 10.57 -0.92 -5.53
CA THR A 20 9.17 -1.24 -5.28
C THR A 20 8.64 -2.05 -6.47
N ASP A 21 7.80 -3.04 -6.19
CA ASP A 21 7.13 -3.77 -7.27
C ASP A 21 6.03 -2.88 -7.86
N PRO A 22 5.92 -2.77 -9.19
CA PRO A 22 4.91 -1.92 -9.79
C PRO A 22 3.50 -2.41 -9.44
N VAL A 23 2.60 -1.50 -9.15
CA VAL A 23 1.17 -1.75 -9.12
C VAL A 23 0.57 -1.52 -10.51
N ASP A 24 -0.50 -2.23 -10.84
CA ASP A 24 -1.29 -1.89 -12.02
C ASP A 24 -2.11 -0.63 -11.71
N ALA A 25 -1.64 0.52 -12.22
CA ALA A 25 -2.25 1.83 -12.00
C ALA A 25 -3.69 1.89 -12.52
N ALA A 26 -3.95 1.29 -13.68
CA ALA A 26 -5.29 1.28 -14.26
C ALA A 26 -6.26 0.43 -13.43
N ALA A 27 -5.82 -0.74 -12.96
CA ALA A 27 -6.62 -1.59 -12.09
C ALA A 27 -6.89 -0.93 -10.73
N MET A 28 -5.87 -0.28 -10.13
CA MET A 28 -6.04 0.46 -8.87
C MET A 28 -7.03 1.61 -9.02
N LEU A 29 -6.90 2.42 -10.07
CA LEU A 29 -7.81 3.52 -10.35
C LEU A 29 -9.24 3.03 -10.60
N SER A 30 -9.40 2.01 -11.42
CA SER A 30 -10.72 1.41 -11.72
C SER A 30 -11.40 0.88 -10.46
N ALA A 31 -10.67 0.16 -9.60
CA ALA A 31 -11.22 -0.36 -8.35
C ALA A 31 -11.62 0.75 -7.36
N HIS A 32 -10.89 1.87 -7.29
CA HIS A 32 -11.31 3.05 -6.53
C HIS A 32 -12.61 3.64 -7.09
N ASN A 33 -12.66 3.85 -8.40
CA ASN A 33 -13.79 4.51 -9.05
C ASN A 33 -15.07 3.65 -9.00
N GLN A 34 -14.93 2.34 -8.93
CA GLN A 34 -16.08 1.45 -8.67
C GLN A 34 -16.73 1.76 -7.30
N TRP A 35 -15.97 1.83 -6.22
CA TRP A 35 -16.49 2.18 -4.89
C TRP A 35 -17.06 3.60 -4.85
N ARG A 36 -16.45 4.55 -5.57
CA ARG A 36 -16.90 5.93 -5.65
C ARG A 36 -18.22 6.06 -6.40
N SER A 37 -18.42 5.28 -7.45
CA SER A 37 -19.67 5.25 -8.21
C SER A 37 -20.87 4.78 -7.36
N GLU A 38 -20.65 3.88 -6.40
CA GLU A 38 -21.72 3.39 -5.50
C GLU A 38 -22.32 4.49 -4.62
N VAL A 39 -21.58 5.57 -4.36
CA VAL A 39 -22.02 6.70 -3.54
C VAL A 39 -22.22 7.99 -4.35
N GLY A 40 -22.06 7.92 -5.67
CA GLY A 40 -22.33 9.03 -6.58
C GLY A 40 -21.32 10.18 -6.51
N VAL A 41 -20.07 9.93 -6.09
CA VAL A 41 -19.00 10.95 -6.11
C VAL A 41 -18.16 10.85 -7.38
N ALA A 42 -17.51 11.96 -7.76
CA ALA A 42 -16.70 12.05 -8.97
C ALA A 42 -15.53 11.05 -8.95
N GLU A 43 -15.14 10.56 -10.12
CA GLU A 43 -13.99 9.68 -10.28
C GLU A 43 -12.68 10.36 -9.88
N LEU A 44 -11.76 9.57 -9.32
CA LEU A 44 -10.36 9.96 -9.13
C LEU A 44 -9.61 9.90 -10.45
N ARG A 45 -8.52 10.65 -10.53
CA ARG A 45 -7.49 10.54 -11.57
C ARG A 45 -6.20 9.99 -10.97
N TRP A 46 -5.42 9.31 -11.80
CA TRP A 46 -4.09 8.86 -11.36
C TRP A 46 -3.12 10.03 -11.30
N SER A 47 -2.25 10.03 -10.28
CA SER A 47 -1.23 11.04 -10.09
C SER A 47 0.14 10.37 -9.88
N ASP A 48 1.05 10.59 -10.84
CA ASP A 48 2.43 10.09 -10.77
C ASP A 48 3.18 10.68 -9.56
N THR A 49 2.85 11.90 -9.18
CA THR A 49 3.45 12.54 -7.99
C THR A 49 3.05 11.80 -6.71
N LEU A 50 1.77 11.42 -6.57
CA LEU A 50 1.29 10.64 -5.43
C LEU A 50 1.81 9.21 -5.48
N GLN A 51 1.93 8.61 -6.66
CA GLN A 51 2.58 7.31 -6.84
C GLN A 51 4.03 7.34 -6.33
N GLN A 52 4.82 8.31 -6.74
CA GLN A 52 6.21 8.46 -6.28
C GLN A 52 6.31 8.63 -4.76
N ARG A 53 5.34 9.33 -4.15
CA ARG A 53 5.25 9.45 -2.69
C ARG A 53 4.95 8.07 -2.07
N ALA A 54 4.01 7.33 -2.62
CA ALA A 54 3.66 5.99 -2.17
C ALA A 54 4.85 5.02 -2.33
N GLU A 55 5.59 5.09 -3.44
CA GLU A 55 6.80 4.28 -3.69
C GLU A 55 7.88 4.53 -2.63
N LYS A 56 8.15 5.80 -2.33
CA LYS A 56 9.13 6.16 -1.29
C LYS A 56 8.75 5.57 0.06
N TRP A 57 7.47 5.68 0.42
CA TRP A 57 7.00 5.17 1.71
C TRP A 57 6.96 3.65 1.76
N ALA A 58 6.50 2.97 0.73
CA ALA A 58 6.53 1.51 0.63
C ALA A 58 7.96 0.96 0.74
N ALA A 59 8.94 1.62 0.07
CA ALA A 59 10.34 1.27 0.17
C ALA A 59 10.90 1.50 1.58
N GLU A 60 10.44 2.55 2.28
CA GLU A 60 10.83 2.82 3.66
C GLU A 60 10.29 1.77 4.62
N LEU A 61 9.03 1.36 4.46
CA LEU A 61 8.41 0.30 5.26
C LEU A 61 9.11 -1.04 5.05
N LYS A 62 9.51 -1.36 3.81
CA LYS A 62 10.31 -2.55 3.53
C LYS A 62 11.68 -2.51 4.22
N ARG A 63 12.40 -1.39 4.11
CA ARG A 63 13.78 -1.25 4.59
C ARG A 63 13.90 -1.19 6.11
N GLY A 64 13.03 -0.42 6.74
CA GLY A 64 13.18 -0.05 8.14
C GLY A 64 12.16 -0.67 9.09
N ASN A 65 11.15 -1.37 8.59
CA ASN A 65 10.03 -1.81 9.39
C ASN A 65 9.45 -3.19 9.00
N ASP A 66 10.18 -3.98 8.25
CA ASP A 66 9.77 -5.35 7.83
C ASP A 66 8.33 -5.40 7.29
N CYS A 67 7.96 -4.46 6.43
CA CYS A 67 6.59 -4.26 5.91
C CYS A 67 5.50 -4.04 6.99
N LYS A 68 5.84 -3.73 8.22
CA LYS A 68 4.84 -3.39 9.24
C LYS A 68 4.18 -2.07 8.90
N MET A 69 2.84 -2.06 8.94
CA MET A 69 2.07 -0.86 8.61
C MET A 69 2.35 0.28 9.60
N ARG A 70 2.72 1.42 9.05
CA ARG A 70 2.84 2.70 9.75
C ARG A 70 2.55 3.82 8.76
N HIS A 71 1.67 4.72 9.09
CA HIS A 71 1.36 5.86 8.22
C HIS A 71 2.52 6.84 8.12
N SER A 72 2.72 7.40 6.92
CA SER A 72 3.65 8.50 6.68
C SER A 72 3.04 9.87 7.03
N GLY A 73 1.71 9.95 7.01
CA GLY A 73 0.96 11.17 7.27
C GLY A 73 -0.52 11.02 6.91
N PRO A 74 -1.26 12.13 6.86
CA PRO A 74 -2.65 12.14 6.44
C PRO A 74 -2.79 11.81 4.96
N ALA A 75 -4.03 11.56 4.52
CA ALA A 75 -4.38 11.25 3.13
C ALA A 75 -3.68 9.99 2.59
N GLU A 76 -3.63 8.96 3.42
CA GLU A 76 -2.96 7.71 3.09
C GLU A 76 -3.79 6.51 3.53
N ASN A 77 -3.97 5.54 2.66
CA ASN A 77 -4.46 4.22 3.00
C ASN A 77 -3.34 3.19 2.89
N LEU A 78 -3.30 2.28 3.86
CA LEU A 78 -2.36 1.16 3.89
C LEU A 78 -3.12 -0.16 3.87
N TYR A 79 -2.54 -1.16 3.19
CA TYR A 79 -2.99 -2.54 3.25
C TYR A 79 -1.77 -3.45 3.41
N TRP A 80 -1.91 -4.49 4.22
CA TRP A 80 -0.87 -5.48 4.45
C TRP A 80 -1.40 -6.88 4.25
N ALA A 81 -0.61 -7.72 3.57
CA ALA A 81 -0.85 -9.14 3.48
C ALA A 81 0.39 -9.91 3.92
N GLY A 82 0.22 -10.88 4.81
CA GLY A 82 1.28 -11.79 5.22
C GLY A 82 1.65 -12.77 4.10
N PRO A 83 2.74 -13.51 4.27
CA PRO A 83 3.08 -14.58 3.34
C PRO A 83 2.03 -15.70 3.38
N MET A 84 1.83 -16.36 2.24
CA MET A 84 1.11 -17.61 2.19
C MET A 84 2.06 -18.74 2.59
N LYS A 85 1.56 -19.70 3.38
CA LYS A 85 2.31 -20.92 3.69
C LYS A 85 2.00 -21.99 2.64
N THR A 86 3.04 -22.47 1.98
CA THR A 86 2.95 -23.56 1.01
C THR A 86 3.87 -24.71 1.42
N ALA A 87 3.44 -25.92 1.17
CA ALA A 87 4.24 -27.11 1.40
C ALA A 87 4.17 -28.01 0.16
N ASN A 88 5.31 -28.18 -0.51
CA ASN A 88 5.45 -28.96 -1.74
C ASN A 88 6.45 -30.12 -1.61
N ALA A 89 7.05 -30.30 -0.45
CA ALA A 89 8.01 -31.36 -0.16
C ALA A 89 7.85 -31.89 1.25
N LYS A 90 8.38 -33.09 1.51
CA LYS A 90 8.49 -33.70 2.85
C LYS A 90 9.95 -33.87 3.23
N ASP A 91 10.25 -33.77 4.53
CA ASP A 91 11.56 -34.11 5.08
C ASP A 91 11.79 -35.62 5.12
N GLY A 92 12.99 -36.07 5.52
CA GLY A 92 13.34 -37.48 5.65
C GLY A 92 12.52 -38.28 6.66
N ASN A 93 11.74 -37.60 7.52
CA ASN A 93 10.82 -38.18 8.51
C ASN A 93 9.35 -38.17 8.04
N GLY A 94 9.08 -37.68 6.83
CA GLY A 94 7.74 -37.62 6.26
C GLY A 94 6.92 -36.38 6.65
N ASN A 95 7.49 -35.39 7.36
CA ASN A 95 6.81 -34.14 7.72
C ASN A 95 6.83 -33.17 6.57
N TRP A 96 5.77 -32.35 6.43
CA TRP A 96 5.72 -31.30 5.41
C TRP A 96 6.73 -30.19 5.70
N ILE A 97 7.51 -29.82 4.67
CA ILE A 97 8.39 -28.66 4.71
C ILE A 97 7.59 -27.44 4.25
N TRP A 98 7.33 -26.52 5.15
CA TRP A 98 6.58 -25.29 4.90
C TRP A 98 7.50 -24.15 4.47
N GLN A 99 7.10 -23.46 3.42
CA GLN A 99 7.80 -22.29 2.90
C GLN A 99 6.85 -21.10 2.81
N ASN A 100 7.42 -19.91 2.95
CA ASN A 100 6.70 -18.68 2.64
C ASN A 100 6.63 -18.51 1.13
N SER A 101 5.48 -18.07 0.64
CA SER A 101 5.28 -17.66 -0.74
C SER A 101 4.45 -16.38 -0.80
N LEU A 102 4.63 -15.63 -1.88
CA LEU A 102 3.89 -14.39 -2.10
C LEU A 102 2.41 -14.70 -2.38
N GLN A 103 1.50 -14.02 -1.68
CA GLN A 103 0.09 -14.06 -2.04
C GLN A 103 -0.17 -13.27 -3.33
N ALA A 104 -1.02 -13.80 -4.19
CA ALA A 104 -1.48 -13.10 -5.40
C ALA A 104 -2.59 -12.09 -5.02
N ILE A 105 -2.19 -10.94 -4.46
CA ILE A 105 -3.10 -9.86 -4.11
C ILE A 105 -3.29 -8.93 -5.30
N THR A 106 -4.54 -8.63 -5.64
CA THR A 106 -4.93 -7.74 -6.72
C THR A 106 -5.34 -6.36 -6.20
N ALA A 107 -5.44 -5.38 -7.09
CA ALA A 107 -6.01 -4.07 -6.77
C ALA A 107 -7.44 -4.19 -6.19
N THR A 108 -8.26 -5.07 -6.77
CA THR A 108 -9.62 -5.33 -6.32
C THR A 108 -9.66 -5.88 -4.89
N ASP A 109 -8.73 -6.79 -4.52
CA ASP A 109 -8.66 -7.33 -3.16
C ASP A 109 -8.36 -6.22 -2.14
N VAL A 110 -7.41 -5.34 -2.47
CA VAL A 110 -7.04 -4.19 -1.62
C VAL A 110 -8.23 -3.26 -1.44
N LEU A 111 -8.87 -2.86 -2.53
CA LEU A 111 -10.00 -1.92 -2.48
C LEU A 111 -11.24 -2.54 -1.81
N ASN A 112 -11.51 -3.83 -2.01
CA ASN A 112 -12.58 -4.53 -1.32
C ASN A 112 -12.32 -4.64 0.18
N ASN A 113 -11.06 -4.81 0.59
CA ASN A 113 -10.71 -4.79 2.01
C ASN A 113 -11.04 -3.43 2.64
N TRP A 114 -10.58 -2.33 2.02
CA TRP A 114 -10.90 -0.97 2.49
C TRP A 114 -12.39 -0.65 2.40
N GLY A 115 -13.02 -1.01 1.28
CA GLY A 115 -14.44 -0.78 1.03
C GLY A 115 -15.35 -1.55 2.00
N SER A 116 -14.92 -2.74 2.46
CA SER A 116 -15.70 -3.55 3.42
C SER A 116 -15.94 -2.85 4.76
N GLU A 117 -15.14 -1.83 5.11
CA GLU A 117 -15.35 -1.02 6.30
C GLU A 117 -16.67 -0.21 6.27
N LYS A 118 -17.27 -0.05 5.06
CA LYS A 118 -18.62 0.50 4.86
C LYS A 118 -19.66 -0.12 5.79
N GLN A 119 -19.54 -1.41 6.10
CA GLN A 119 -20.48 -2.12 6.98
C GLN A 119 -20.56 -1.54 8.40
N TRP A 120 -19.55 -0.79 8.84
CA TRP A 120 -19.47 -0.18 10.17
C TRP A 120 -19.68 1.33 10.14
N TYR A 121 -19.78 1.94 8.95
CA TYR A 121 -19.95 3.38 8.81
C TYR A 121 -21.42 3.75 8.69
N ASP A 122 -21.92 4.57 9.61
CA ASP A 122 -23.24 5.18 9.52
C ASP A 122 -23.13 6.59 8.94
N TYR A 123 -23.59 6.73 7.71
CA TYR A 123 -23.58 8.01 7.01
C TYR A 123 -24.50 9.04 7.66
N ALA A 124 -25.67 8.65 8.20
CA ALA A 124 -26.64 9.59 8.76
C ALA A 124 -26.05 10.34 9.96
N SER A 125 -25.44 9.62 10.87
CA SER A 125 -24.80 10.17 12.08
C SER A 125 -23.32 10.54 11.88
N ASN A 126 -22.71 10.19 10.74
CA ASN A 126 -21.26 10.32 10.48
C ASN A 126 -20.41 9.63 11.56
N THR A 127 -20.80 8.42 11.93
CA THR A 127 -20.11 7.66 12.97
C THR A 127 -19.60 6.32 12.46
N CYS A 128 -18.57 5.81 13.12
CA CYS A 128 -17.98 4.49 12.85
C CYS A 128 -18.18 3.58 14.07
N SER A 129 -18.86 2.45 13.88
CA SER A 129 -19.10 1.42 14.90
C SER A 129 -18.19 0.19 14.73
N ALA A 130 -17.01 0.37 14.17
CA ALA A 130 -16.06 -0.71 13.95
C ALA A 130 -15.61 -1.35 15.28
N PRO A 131 -15.43 -2.68 15.32
CA PRO A 131 -14.90 -3.35 16.50
C PRO A 131 -13.45 -2.94 16.80
N ALA A 132 -12.98 -3.25 18.01
CA ALA A 132 -11.63 -2.90 18.45
C ALA A 132 -10.57 -3.37 17.42
N GLY A 133 -9.66 -2.46 17.06
CA GLY A 133 -8.61 -2.68 16.07
C GLY A 133 -9.07 -2.57 14.62
N LYS A 134 -10.32 -2.19 14.36
CA LYS A 134 -10.87 -1.86 13.04
C LYS A 134 -11.22 -0.38 12.98
N SER A 135 -11.44 0.13 11.77
CA SER A 135 -11.81 1.51 11.51
C SER A 135 -12.78 1.59 10.33
N CYS A 136 -13.26 2.80 10.03
CA CYS A 136 -13.95 3.11 8.77
C CYS A 136 -13.09 4.03 7.88
N GLY A 137 -11.90 4.38 8.33
CA GLY A 137 -11.09 5.43 7.73
C GLY A 137 -10.60 5.12 6.34
N HIS A 138 -10.36 3.84 6.01
CA HIS A 138 -9.97 3.48 4.67
C HIS A 138 -11.14 3.65 3.69
N TYR A 139 -12.33 3.16 4.05
CA TYR A 139 -13.53 3.34 3.23
C TYR A 139 -13.85 4.81 3.02
N THR A 140 -13.90 5.59 4.10
CA THR A 140 -14.27 7.02 4.00
C THR A 140 -13.25 7.81 3.17
N GLN A 141 -11.96 7.46 3.21
CA GLN A 141 -10.95 8.07 2.33
C GLN A 141 -11.16 7.67 0.86
N VAL A 142 -11.44 6.40 0.55
CA VAL A 142 -11.70 5.94 -0.83
C VAL A 142 -12.84 6.73 -1.46
N VAL A 143 -13.94 6.93 -0.73
CA VAL A 143 -15.14 7.60 -1.23
C VAL A 143 -15.20 9.09 -0.89
N TRP A 144 -14.08 9.69 -0.45
CA TRP A 144 -14.05 11.10 -0.08
C TRP A 144 -14.30 12.00 -1.28
N ARG A 145 -15.43 12.75 -1.25
CA ARG A 145 -15.90 13.56 -2.38
C ARG A 145 -14.85 14.51 -2.93
N ASP A 146 -14.15 15.20 -2.02
CA ASP A 146 -13.22 16.27 -2.41
C ASP A 146 -11.84 15.75 -2.83
N SER A 147 -11.52 14.47 -2.60
CA SER A 147 -10.34 13.83 -3.18
C SER A 147 -10.52 13.68 -4.69
N GLN A 148 -9.52 14.13 -5.45
CA GLN A 148 -9.53 14.17 -6.92
C GLN A 148 -8.47 13.28 -7.55
N GLU A 149 -7.42 12.96 -6.80
CA GLU A 149 -6.27 12.22 -7.29
C GLU A 149 -5.86 11.12 -6.33
N VAL A 150 -5.34 10.04 -6.90
CA VAL A 150 -4.75 8.92 -6.15
C VAL A 150 -3.47 8.44 -6.85
N GLY A 151 -2.50 8.01 -6.06
CA GLY A 151 -1.32 7.31 -6.55
C GLY A 151 -0.90 6.25 -5.54
N CYS A 152 -0.62 5.05 -6.04
CA CYS A 152 -0.35 3.89 -5.20
C CYS A 152 0.94 3.19 -5.58
N ALA A 153 1.50 2.46 -4.60
CA ALA A 153 2.64 1.58 -4.77
C ALA A 153 2.55 0.40 -3.82
N LYS A 154 3.36 -0.62 -4.06
CA LYS A 154 3.53 -1.75 -3.12
C LYS A 154 5.01 -2.08 -2.94
N ALA A 155 5.33 -2.71 -1.84
CA ALA A 155 6.61 -3.38 -1.64
C ALA A 155 6.37 -4.80 -1.13
N VAL A 156 7.23 -5.73 -1.59
CA VAL A 156 7.29 -7.10 -1.09
C VAL A 156 8.52 -7.22 -0.20
N CYS A 157 8.33 -7.70 1.02
CA CYS A 157 9.39 -7.94 1.99
C CYS A 157 10.03 -9.31 1.81
N ASP A 158 11.17 -9.53 2.47
CA ASP A 158 11.99 -10.74 2.32
C ASP A 158 11.26 -12.00 2.81
N ASP A 159 10.32 -11.86 3.75
CA ASP A 159 9.45 -12.94 4.22
C ASP A 159 8.25 -13.23 3.29
N HIS A 160 8.14 -12.56 2.14
CA HIS A 160 7.02 -12.57 1.20
C HIS A 160 5.73 -11.91 1.73
N SER A 161 5.78 -11.17 2.83
CA SER A 161 4.71 -10.21 3.15
C SER A 161 4.74 -9.04 2.18
N GLN A 162 3.62 -8.33 2.07
CA GLN A 162 3.53 -7.18 1.18
C GLN A 162 2.76 -6.04 1.84
N VAL A 163 3.21 -4.82 1.58
CA VAL A 163 2.54 -3.60 1.99
C VAL A 163 2.16 -2.78 0.77
N TRP A 164 0.91 -2.31 0.75
CA TRP A 164 0.37 -1.44 -0.29
C TRP A 164 0.11 -0.07 0.33
N VAL A 165 0.44 0.96 -0.40
CA VAL A 165 0.33 2.36 0.02
C VAL A 165 -0.41 3.11 -1.07
N CYS A 166 -1.49 3.83 -0.71
CA CYS A 166 -2.15 4.77 -1.60
C CYS A 166 -2.19 6.15 -0.93
N ASN A 167 -1.80 7.18 -1.65
CA ASN A 167 -1.90 8.58 -1.23
C ASN A 167 -2.98 9.28 -2.05
N TYR A 168 -3.67 10.23 -1.43
CA TYR A 168 -4.78 10.96 -2.02
C TYR A 168 -4.55 12.47 -2.00
N ALA A 169 -5.13 13.19 -2.95
CA ALA A 169 -5.16 14.65 -2.97
C ALA A 169 -6.47 15.19 -3.56
N PRO A 170 -7.06 16.22 -2.94
CA PRO A 170 -6.85 16.67 -1.56
C PRO A 170 -7.05 15.56 -0.52
N ALA A 171 -6.56 15.80 0.71
CA ALA A 171 -6.72 14.88 1.82
C ALA A 171 -8.21 14.70 2.16
N GLY A 172 -8.62 13.46 2.40
CA GLY A 172 -9.92 13.15 2.96
C GLY A 172 -9.91 13.04 4.48
N ASN A 173 -10.96 12.48 5.01
CA ASN A 173 -11.13 12.21 6.44
C ASN A 173 -10.99 13.47 7.30
N VAL A 174 -11.51 14.60 6.81
CA VAL A 174 -11.54 15.87 7.56
C VAL A 174 -12.51 15.74 8.73
N LEU A 175 -12.02 16.02 9.94
CA LEU A 175 -12.78 15.86 11.16
C LEU A 175 -14.12 16.65 11.11
N GLY A 176 -15.21 15.98 11.44
CA GLY A 176 -16.55 16.56 11.45
C GLY A 176 -17.22 16.65 10.07
N GLN A 177 -16.53 16.30 8.98
CA GLN A 177 -17.14 16.28 7.65
C GLN A 177 -17.55 14.85 7.26
N LYS A 178 -18.58 14.76 6.40
CA LYS A 178 -19.00 13.51 5.77
C LYS A 178 -18.20 13.26 4.50
N PRO A 179 -17.93 11.98 4.15
CA PRO A 179 -17.16 11.66 2.97
C PRO A 179 -17.87 11.99 1.65
N TYR A 180 -19.23 12.00 1.63
CA TYR A 180 -20.04 12.28 0.44
C TYR A 180 -21.40 12.89 0.80
#